data_62356e75354896ca727d9daf0c7c9697
#
_entry.id   62356e75354896ca727d9daf0c7c9697
#
_cell.length_a   1.000
_cell.length_b   1.000
_cell.length_c   1.000
_cell.angle_alpha   90.00
_cell.angle_beta   90.00
_cell.angle_gamma   90.00
#
_symmetry.space_group_name_H-M   'P 1'
#
loop_
_entity.id
_entity.type
_entity.pdbx_description
1 polymer ?
#
loop_
_entity_poly.entity_id
_entity_poly.type
_entity_poly.pdbx_seq_one_letter_code
_entity_poly.pdbx_strand_id
1 'polypeptide(L)'
;MEKFTKPTKNDNSRRDFLKKIALGAGGLGIFSATAKGMSTPEGSLLPEISSENTAFHFAHLTDMHVRRQRRGHIGYAACIDSVNALENKPDLVLMGGDMAFDGLYNEKSDFVDMIELFKNASDKLDMPYYGCIGNHDVLGLSSRRKVAVDDPDIGKKLIMDAVGMEKSYYSFNHKGWHFVVLDSIFEVDTDSGPSYVAQLGEEQLEWLRFDLGAHKGIPTVCVIHIAAFCNMGQINGDREALAMNHMVIRDNLELRQILERHGVKALLQGHSHQIEDFYFNGVWYITSQSVSAAWWGGNWRGFNPGYTVLTAGKDGQLSWKRHEFEWEHHLEPEDELERGRIIERNEFVEQQRALYELEIGRSR
;
A
#
# COMPACT_ATOMS: atom_id res chain seq x y z
N MET A 1 -7.72 47.17 15.58
CA MET A 1 -8.42 46.44 14.49
C MET A 1 -7.71 46.78 13.19
N GLU A 2 -6.64 46.05 12.88
CA GLU A 2 -5.93 46.19 11.62
C GLU A 2 -6.46 45.15 10.62
N LYS A 3 -6.88 45.66 9.46
CA LYS A 3 -7.39 44.84 8.36
C LYS A 3 -6.21 44.24 7.61
N PHE A 4 -6.04 42.91 7.69
CA PHE A 4 -5.16 42.18 6.79
C PHE A 4 -5.76 42.16 5.37
N THR A 5 -5.09 42.82 4.44
CA THR A 5 -5.37 42.74 3.01
C THR A 5 -4.73 41.48 2.43
N LYS A 6 -5.52 40.67 1.71
CA LYS A 6 -5.07 39.49 0.97
C LYS A 6 -4.09 39.92 -0.15
N PRO A 7 -2.99 39.16 -0.37
CA PRO A 7 -2.14 39.41 -1.52
C PRO A 7 -2.84 38.97 -2.82
N THR A 8 -2.81 39.81 -3.81
CA THR A 8 -3.30 39.54 -5.17
C THR A 8 -2.40 38.54 -5.87
N LYS A 9 -3.01 37.47 -6.41
CA LYS A 9 -2.36 36.45 -7.22
C LYS A 9 -1.72 37.09 -8.47
N ASN A 10 -0.42 36.92 -8.60
CA ASN A 10 0.32 37.23 -9.82
C ASN A 10 0.45 35.94 -10.66
N ASP A 11 -0.61 35.62 -11.39
CA ASP A 11 -0.77 34.36 -12.16
C ASP A 11 0.05 34.33 -13.47
N ASN A 12 0.64 35.46 -13.87
CA ASN A 12 1.29 35.59 -15.16
C ASN A 12 2.77 35.10 -15.16
N SER A 13 3.45 35.09 -14.04
CA SER A 13 4.86 34.71 -14.00
C SER A 13 5.10 33.20 -14.14
N ARG A 14 4.17 32.39 -13.61
CA ARG A 14 4.23 30.93 -13.75
C ARG A 14 3.93 30.44 -15.17
N ARG A 15 2.96 31.06 -15.84
CA ARG A 15 2.60 30.73 -17.23
C ARG A 15 3.69 31.11 -18.22
N ASP A 16 4.38 32.23 -18.01
CA ASP A 16 5.47 32.68 -18.87
C ASP A 16 6.77 31.89 -18.67
N PHE A 17 7.00 31.37 -17.47
CA PHE A 17 8.10 30.45 -17.20
C PHE A 17 7.91 29.09 -17.89
N LEU A 18 6.71 28.52 -17.81
CA LEU A 18 6.37 27.24 -18.50
C LEU A 18 6.42 27.36 -20.03
N LYS A 19 6.03 28.51 -20.60
CA LYS A 19 6.15 28.77 -22.04
C LYS A 19 7.61 28.86 -22.50
N LYS A 20 8.53 29.34 -21.68
CA LYS A 20 9.96 29.43 -22.02
C LYS A 20 10.65 28.07 -22.03
N ILE A 21 10.20 27.12 -21.22
CA ILE A 21 10.70 25.73 -21.24
C ILE A 21 10.18 24.99 -22.49
N ALA A 22 8.93 25.21 -22.88
CA ALA A 22 8.33 24.57 -24.07
C ALA A 22 8.90 25.06 -25.40
N LEU A 23 9.49 26.26 -25.48
CA LEU A 23 10.08 26.84 -26.68
C LEU A 23 11.56 26.47 -26.92
N GLY A 24 12.21 25.78 -25.97
CA GLY A 24 13.59 25.31 -26.09
C GLY A 24 13.76 23.91 -26.71
N ALA A 25 12.68 23.15 -26.90
CA ALA A 25 12.71 21.79 -27.43
C ALA A 25 12.02 21.67 -28.79
N GLY A 26 12.55 22.38 -29.80
CA GLY A 26 12.17 22.20 -31.20
C GLY A 26 12.86 20.98 -31.79
N GLY A 27 12.20 19.82 -31.80
CA GLY A 27 12.66 18.63 -32.51
C GLY A 27 11.59 17.55 -32.43
N LEU A 28 10.84 17.37 -33.51
CA LEU A 28 9.91 16.25 -33.70
C LEU A 28 10.68 14.93 -33.68
N GLY A 29 10.79 14.31 -32.53
CA GLY A 29 11.14 12.92 -32.36
C GLY A 29 10.00 12.24 -31.64
N ILE A 30 9.41 11.23 -32.26
CA ILE A 30 8.49 10.31 -31.61
C ILE A 30 9.34 9.54 -30.58
N PHE A 31 9.43 10.07 -29.38
CA PHE A 31 9.98 9.32 -28.26
C PHE A 31 8.88 8.43 -27.70
N SER A 32 8.94 7.16 -28.02
CA SER A 32 8.44 6.12 -27.14
C SER A 32 9.23 6.24 -25.83
N ALA A 33 8.71 7.04 -24.91
CA ALA A 33 9.26 7.12 -23.56
C ALA A 33 8.87 5.81 -22.85
N THR A 34 9.72 4.81 -22.94
CA THR A 34 9.81 3.83 -21.87
C THR A 34 10.19 4.64 -20.64
N ALA A 35 9.21 4.94 -19.78
CA ALA A 35 9.46 5.51 -18.48
C ALA A 35 10.42 4.54 -17.77
N LYS A 36 11.70 4.90 -17.69
CA LYS A 36 12.62 4.26 -16.76
C LYS A 36 12.07 4.57 -15.38
N GLY A 37 11.40 3.57 -14.80
CA GLY A 37 10.97 3.62 -13.41
C GLY A 37 12.17 4.01 -12.54
N MET A 38 11.91 4.72 -11.48
CA MET A 38 12.93 4.90 -10.46
C MET A 38 13.30 3.53 -9.94
N SER A 39 14.49 3.04 -10.30
CA SER A 39 15.16 2.10 -9.43
C SER A 39 15.26 2.79 -8.05
N THR A 40 14.64 2.20 -7.04
CA THR A 40 14.98 2.55 -5.65
C THR A 40 16.50 2.55 -5.55
N PRO A 41 17.13 3.53 -4.88
CA PRO A 41 18.58 3.49 -4.72
C PRO A 41 18.99 2.09 -4.28
N GLU A 42 19.88 1.45 -5.03
CA GLU A 42 20.52 0.21 -4.57
C GLU A 42 21.30 0.55 -3.30
N GLY A 43 20.72 0.23 -2.17
CA GLY A 43 21.28 0.46 -0.85
C GLY A 43 20.16 0.54 0.16
N SER A 44 19.82 -0.57 0.80
CA SER A 44 19.04 -0.57 2.02
C SER A 44 19.69 0.41 3.00
N LEU A 45 18.91 1.33 3.59
CA LEU A 45 19.35 2.19 4.70
C LEU A 45 19.76 1.37 5.93
N LEU A 46 19.46 0.08 5.93
CA LEU A 46 19.83 -0.88 6.96
C LEU A 46 20.93 -1.80 6.46
N PRO A 47 21.87 -2.21 7.33
CA PRO A 47 22.87 -3.21 6.99
C PRO A 47 22.18 -4.52 6.56
N GLU A 48 22.66 -5.11 5.48
CA GLU A 48 22.20 -6.43 5.05
C GLU A 48 22.48 -7.47 6.15
N ILE A 49 21.48 -8.31 6.42
CA ILE A 49 21.66 -9.44 7.33
C ILE A 49 22.49 -10.49 6.60
N SER A 50 23.61 -10.91 7.20
CA SER A 50 24.46 -11.94 6.62
C SER A 50 23.69 -13.26 6.47
N SER A 51 24.08 -14.08 5.48
CA SER A 51 23.48 -15.40 5.25
C SER A 51 23.54 -16.31 6.49
N GLU A 52 24.61 -16.22 7.28
CA GLU A 52 24.75 -16.97 8.53
C GLU A 52 23.75 -16.56 9.60
N ASN A 53 23.39 -15.27 9.65
CA ASN A 53 22.41 -14.72 10.58
C ASN A 53 20.98 -14.73 10.04
N THR A 54 20.77 -15.04 8.77
CA THR A 54 19.41 -15.15 8.18
C THR A 54 18.67 -16.33 8.80
N ALA A 55 17.47 -16.08 9.31
CA ALA A 55 16.54 -17.11 9.75
C ALA A 55 15.64 -17.55 8.60
N PHE A 56 15.05 -16.59 7.88
CA PHE A 56 14.19 -16.82 6.71
C PHE A 56 13.91 -15.50 5.97
N HIS A 57 13.28 -15.62 4.79
CA HIS A 57 12.72 -14.50 4.03
C HIS A 57 11.22 -14.59 4.02
N PHE A 58 10.52 -13.44 3.94
CA PHE A 58 9.09 -13.38 3.70
C PHE A 58 8.75 -12.18 2.81
N ALA A 59 7.65 -12.27 2.09
CA ALA A 59 7.22 -11.20 1.19
C ALA A 59 5.99 -10.48 1.75
N HIS A 60 5.87 -9.20 1.47
CA HIS A 60 4.69 -8.39 1.72
C HIS A 60 4.16 -7.84 0.40
N LEU A 61 2.98 -8.34 0.00
CA LEU A 61 2.21 -7.92 -1.16
C LEU A 61 0.99 -7.15 -0.67
N THR A 62 0.77 -5.94 -1.15
CA THR A 62 -0.37 -5.12 -0.76
C THR A 62 -0.98 -4.42 -1.95
N ASP A 63 -2.24 -4.03 -1.84
CA ASP A 63 -2.95 -3.23 -2.85
C ASP A 63 -2.92 -3.90 -4.24
N MET A 64 -3.24 -5.20 -4.28
CA MET A 64 -3.28 -6.00 -5.50
C MET A 64 -4.42 -5.60 -6.42
N HIS A 65 -5.56 -5.21 -5.87
CA HIS A 65 -6.75 -4.76 -6.61
C HIS A 65 -7.06 -5.63 -7.84
N VAL A 66 -7.12 -6.94 -7.63
CA VAL A 66 -7.28 -7.90 -8.72
C VAL A 66 -8.64 -7.73 -9.40
N ARG A 67 -8.60 -7.61 -10.72
CA ARG A 67 -9.78 -7.43 -11.58
C ARG A 67 -9.50 -7.85 -13.02
N ARG A 68 -10.55 -8.01 -13.84
CA ARG A 68 -10.39 -8.31 -15.28
C ARG A 68 -9.99 -7.08 -16.09
N GLN A 69 -10.59 -5.93 -15.77
CA GLN A 69 -10.28 -4.66 -16.43
C GLN A 69 -8.80 -4.35 -16.32
N ARG A 70 -8.25 -3.68 -17.32
CA ARG A 70 -6.82 -3.39 -17.45
C ARG A 70 -5.93 -4.63 -17.34
N ARG A 71 -6.50 -5.82 -17.57
CA ARG A 71 -5.80 -7.12 -17.41
C ARG A 71 -5.15 -7.29 -16.04
N GLY A 72 -5.73 -6.69 -14.99
CA GLY A 72 -5.16 -6.70 -13.64
C GLY A 72 -4.89 -8.10 -13.10
N HIS A 73 -5.75 -9.09 -13.40
CA HIS A 73 -5.55 -10.49 -13.04
C HIS A 73 -4.32 -11.11 -13.73
N ILE A 74 -3.94 -10.67 -14.93
CA ILE A 74 -2.72 -11.12 -15.62
C ILE A 74 -1.50 -10.46 -14.98
N GLY A 75 -1.59 -9.16 -14.65
CA GLY A 75 -0.53 -8.44 -13.93
C GLY A 75 -0.28 -9.04 -12.55
N TYR A 76 -1.33 -9.42 -11.84
CA TYR A 76 -1.18 -10.09 -10.56
C TYR A 76 -0.54 -11.48 -10.70
N ALA A 77 -0.90 -12.25 -11.73
CA ALA A 77 -0.25 -13.52 -12.01
C ALA A 77 1.26 -13.33 -12.30
N ALA A 78 1.65 -12.28 -13.04
CA ALA A 78 3.05 -11.95 -13.27
C ALA A 78 3.80 -11.60 -11.96
N CYS A 79 3.13 -10.92 -11.02
CA CYS A 79 3.67 -10.68 -9.68
C CYS A 79 3.93 -12.01 -8.93
N ILE A 80 2.97 -12.93 -8.94
CA ILE A 80 3.11 -14.26 -8.31
C ILE A 80 4.26 -15.04 -8.93
N ASP A 81 4.38 -15.05 -10.27
CA ASP A 81 5.50 -15.68 -10.97
C ASP A 81 6.85 -15.06 -10.57
N SER A 82 6.90 -13.71 -10.42
CA SER A 82 8.08 -13.00 -9.94
C SER A 82 8.47 -13.41 -8.51
N VAL A 83 7.50 -13.54 -7.59
CA VAL A 83 7.77 -14.02 -6.22
C VAL A 83 8.30 -15.45 -6.23
N ASN A 84 7.71 -16.33 -7.02
CA ASN A 84 8.15 -17.72 -7.14
C ASN A 84 9.56 -17.87 -7.78
N ALA A 85 9.95 -16.90 -8.60
CA ALA A 85 11.25 -16.88 -9.28
C ALA A 85 12.40 -16.31 -8.44
N LEU A 86 12.12 -15.78 -7.23
CA LEU A 86 13.17 -15.23 -6.37
C LEU A 86 14.22 -16.30 -6.01
N GLU A 87 15.52 -15.94 -6.11
CA GLU A 87 16.62 -16.81 -5.71
C GLU A 87 16.54 -17.19 -4.22
N ASN A 88 16.31 -16.18 -3.37
CA ASN A 88 16.02 -16.38 -1.95
C ASN A 88 14.50 -16.43 -1.76
N LYS A 89 13.91 -17.60 -1.96
CA LYS A 89 12.46 -17.79 -1.86
C LYS A 89 11.96 -17.40 -0.47
N PRO A 90 10.86 -16.63 -0.39
CA PRO A 90 10.21 -16.39 0.88
C PRO A 90 9.61 -17.68 1.45
N ASP A 91 9.65 -17.84 2.76
CA ASP A 91 8.98 -18.94 3.45
C ASP A 91 7.47 -18.75 3.51
N LEU A 92 7.01 -17.49 3.48
CA LEU A 92 5.61 -17.11 3.53
C LEU A 92 5.39 -15.74 2.87
N VAL A 93 4.14 -15.46 2.52
CA VAL A 93 3.70 -14.17 2.00
C VAL A 93 2.65 -13.57 2.95
N LEU A 94 2.80 -12.29 3.29
CA LEU A 94 1.77 -11.49 3.94
C LEU A 94 1.03 -10.69 2.87
N MET A 95 -0.27 -10.92 2.74
CA MET A 95 -1.14 -10.12 1.87
C MET A 95 -1.64 -8.91 2.68
N GLY A 96 -1.20 -7.72 2.31
CA GLY A 96 -1.39 -6.48 3.07
C GLY A 96 -2.74 -5.79 2.87
N GLY A 97 -3.72 -6.47 2.28
CA GLY A 97 -5.07 -5.93 2.03
C GLY A 97 -5.25 -5.38 0.62
N ASP A 98 -6.49 -5.04 0.30
CA ASP A 98 -6.96 -4.67 -1.03
C ASP A 98 -6.56 -5.73 -2.08
N MET A 99 -6.92 -6.97 -1.76
CA MET A 99 -6.68 -8.16 -2.56
C MET A 99 -7.56 -8.15 -3.82
N ALA A 100 -8.88 -7.98 -3.64
CA ALA A 100 -9.83 -7.77 -4.73
C ALA A 100 -9.93 -6.27 -5.07
N PHE A 101 -10.38 -5.96 -6.30
CA PHE A 101 -10.40 -4.56 -6.73
C PHE A 101 -11.32 -3.69 -5.90
N ASP A 102 -12.60 -4.10 -5.71
CA ASP A 102 -13.55 -3.23 -5.02
C ASP A 102 -14.88 -3.94 -4.68
N GLY A 103 -15.06 -4.31 -3.43
CA GLY A 103 -16.33 -4.78 -2.90
C GLY A 103 -17.27 -3.65 -2.45
N LEU A 104 -16.73 -2.43 -2.23
CA LEU A 104 -17.51 -1.30 -1.70
C LEU A 104 -18.58 -0.79 -2.66
N TYR A 105 -18.26 -0.77 -3.97
CA TYR A 105 -19.03 -0.06 -4.98
C TYR A 105 -19.49 -0.94 -6.15
N ASN A 106 -19.19 -2.24 -6.15
CA ASN A 106 -19.57 -3.16 -7.21
C ASN A 106 -20.74 -4.05 -6.79
N GLU A 107 -21.35 -4.70 -7.79
CA GLU A 107 -22.31 -5.75 -7.55
C GLU A 107 -21.61 -6.96 -6.89
N LYS A 108 -22.34 -7.72 -6.10
CA LYS A 108 -21.82 -8.89 -5.40
C LYS A 108 -21.20 -9.93 -6.35
N SER A 109 -21.80 -10.16 -7.51
CA SER A 109 -21.28 -11.09 -8.53
C SER A 109 -19.91 -10.66 -9.05
N ASP A 110 -19.72 -9.35 -9.28
CA ASP A 110 -18.45 -8.81 -9.75
C ASP A 110 -17.36 -8.95 -8.66
N PHE A 111 -17.74 -8.71 -7.41
CA PHE A 111 -16.82 -8.86 -6.29
C PHE A 111 -16.40 -10.31 -6.07
N VAL A 112 -17.32 -11.25 -6.19
CA VAL A 112 -17.02 -12.70 -6.13
C VAL A 112 -16.05 -13.10 -7.26
N ASP A 113 -16.27 -12.63 -8.51
CA ASP A 113 -15.35 -12.89 -9.62
C ASP A 113 -13.94 -12.35 -9.33
N MET A 114 -13.83 -11.15 -8.76
CA MET A 114 -12.53 -10.56 -8.38
C MET A 114 -11.82 -11.39 -7.30
N ILE A 115 -12.54 -11.86 -6.29
CA ILE A 115 -12.02 -12.76 -5.25
C ILE A 115 -11.52 -14.08 -5.87
N GLU A 116 -12.29 -14.67 -6.77
CA GLU A 116 -11.89 -15.91 -7.47
C GLU A 116 -10.62 -15.70 -8.31
N LEU A 117 -10.51 -14.58 -9.01
CA LEU A 117 -9.31 -14.23 -9.78
C LEU A 117 -8.08 -14.07 -8.86
N PHE A 118 -8.24 -13.39 -7.73
CA PHE A 118 -7.20 -13.26 -6.72
C PHE A 118 -6.77 -14.64 -6.22
N LYS A 119 -7.73 -15.44 -5.76
CA LYS A 119 -7.46 -16.77 -5.22
C LYS A 119 -6.76 -17.68 -6.22
N ASN A 120 -7.28 -17.75 -7.45
CA ASN A 120 -6.71 -18.60 -8.51
C ASN A 120 -5.26 -18.25 -8.86
N ALA A 121 -4.85 -16.99 -8.71
CA ALA A 121 -3.47 -16.60 -8.88
C ALA A 121 -2.63 -16.89 -7.62
N SER A 122 -3.14 -16.54 -6.43
CA SER A 122 -2.44 -16.71 -5.15
C SER A 122 -2.18 -18.19 -4.81
N ASP A 123 -3.08 -19.10 -5.19
CA ASP A 123 -2.92 -20.55 -4.99
C ASP A 123 -1.76 -21.14 -5.82
N LYS A 124 -1.13 -20.36 -6.70
CA LYS A 124 0.08 -20.74 -7.44
C LYS A 124 1.39 -20.34 -6.74
N LEU A 125 1.30 -19.68 -5.59
CA LEU A 125 2.49 -19.43 -4.78
C LEU A 125 3.10 -20.76 -4.30
N ASP A 126 4.44 -20.85 -4.36
CA ASP A 126 5.19 -22.00 -3.86
C ASP A 126 5.23 -22.08 -2.31
N MET A 127 4.67 -21.09 -1.63
CA MET A 127 4.68 -20.95 -0.17
C MET A 127 3.29 -20.50 0.35
N PRO A 128 3.01 -20.70 1.65
CA PRO A 128 1.75 -20.25 2.24
C PRO A 128 1.64 -18.71 2.26
N TYR A 129 0.41 -18.20 2.17
CA TYR A 129 0.12 -16.79 2.37
C TYR A 129 -0.90 -16.57 3.50
N TYR A 130 -0.84 -15.39 4.11
CA TYR A 130 -1.68 -14.95 5.22
C TYR A 130 -2.32 -13.60 4.89
N GLY A 131 -3.64 -13.52 4.96
CA GLY A 131 -4.41 -12.35 4.53
C GLY A 131 -4.59 -11.32 5.64
N CYS A 132 -4.41 -10.04 5.30
CA CYS A 132 -4.90 -8.87 6.00
C CYS A 132 -6.03 -8.25 5.17
N ILE A 133 -7.08 -7.74 5.80
CA ILE A 133 -8.24 -7.18 5.08
C ILE A 133 -8.00 -5.71 4.78
N GLY A 134 -8.19 -5.32 3.49
CA GLY A 134 -8.21 -3.93 3.07
C GLY A 134 -9.63 -3.38 2.94
N ASN A 135 -9.73 -2.07 2.69
CA ASN A 135 -11.05 -1.43 2.60
C ASN A 135 -11.80 -1.76 1.30
N HIS A 136 -11.11 -2.23 0.27
CA HIS A 136 -11.75 -2.73 -0.95
C HIS A 136 -12.13 -4.22 -0.88
N ASP A 137 -11.68 -4.94 0.15
CA ASP A 137 -11.97 -6.36 0.36
C ASP A 137 -13.32 -6.63 1.05
N VAL A 138 -14.13 -5.61 1.28
CA VAL A 138 -15.40 -5.73 1.99
C VAL A 138 -16.60 -5.41 1.10
N LEU A 139 -17.63 -6.24 1.16
CA LEU A 139 -18.84 -6.04 0.36
C LEU A 139 -19.70 -4.94 0.97
N GLY A 140 -20.02 -3.91 0.19
CA GLY A 140 -21.13 -2.99 0.44
C GLY A 140 -21.04 -2.11 1.69
N LEU A 141 -19.88 -1.98 2.36
CA LEU A 141 -19.69 -1.08 3.50
C LEU A 141 -19.57 0.40 3.08
N SER A 142 -20.57 0.88 2.34
CA SER A 142 -20.61 2.23 1.78
C SER A 142 -22.03 2.71 1.55
N SER A 143 -22.27 4.02 1.67
CA SER A 143 -23.53 4.64 1.25
C SER A 143 -23.78 4.53 -0.27
N ARG A 144 -22.75 4.25 -1.07
CA ARG A 144 -22.82 4.07 -2.53
C ARG A 144 -22.83 2.60 -2.96
N ARG A 145 -23.11 1.67 -2.01
CA ARG A 145 -23.17 0.24 -2.31
C ARG A 145 -24.18 -0.07 -3.42
N LYS A 146 -23.90 -1.14 -4.17
CA LYS A 146 -24.81 -1.67 -5.18
C LYS A 146 -25.56 -2.94 -4.73
N VAL A 147 -25.32 -3.38 -3.52
CA VAL A 147 -26.02 -4.52 -2.90
C VAL A 147 -27.14 -4.05 -1.98
N ALA A 148 -28.14 -4.88 -1.73
CA ALA A 148 -29.21 -4.58 -0.78
C ALA A 148 -28.64 -4.35 0.63
N VAL A 149 -29.24 -3.46 1.40
CA VAL A 149 -28.76 -3.09 2.74
C VAL A 149 -28.81 -4.25 3.74
N ASP A 150 -29.63 -5.22 3.47
CA ASP A 150 -29.86 -6.44 4.26
C ASP A 150 -29.23 -7.70 3.62
N ASP A 151 -28.36 -7.53 2.61
CA ASP A 151 -27.64 -8.67 2.04
C ASP A 151 -26.77 -9.33 3.13
N PRO A 152 -26.92 -10.67 3.37
CA PRO A 152 -26.24 -11.36 4.46
C PRO A 152 -24.72 -11.45 4.31
N ASP A 153 -24.18 -11.14 3.14
CA ASP A 153 -22.75 -11.16 2.87
C ASP A 153 -22.10 -9.76 2.93
N ILE A 154 -22.85 -8.73 3.34
CA ILE A 154 -22.25 -7.39 3.62
C ILE A 154 -21.13 -7.54 4.66
N GLY A 155 -20.02 -6.84 4.43
CA GLY A 155 -18.85 -6.86 5.28
C GLY A 155 -17.75 -7.79 4.76
N LYS A 156 -17.03 -8.45 5.65
CA LYS A 156 -15.78 -9.15 5.40
C LYS A 156 -15.94 -10.62 5.00
N LYS A 157 -17.15 -11.17 5.14
CA LYS A 157 -17.38 -12.62 5.06
C LYS A 157 -16.83 -13.25 3.78
N LEU A 158 -17.11 -12.67 2.61
CA LEU A 158 -16.71 -13.27 1.33
C LEU A 158 -15.21 -13.41 1.16
N ILE A 159 -14.46 -12.37 1.54
CA ILE A 159 -12.98 -12.42 1.45
C ILE A 159 -12.39 -13.35 2.51
N MET A 160 -12.91 -13.32 3.74
CA MET A 160 -12.44 -14.21 4.81
C MET A 160 -12.63 -15.69 4.44
N ASP A 161 -13.79 -16.04 3.93
CA ASP A 161 -14.09 -17.41 3.45
C ASP A 161 -13.13 -17.83 2.32
N ALA A 162 -12.84 -16.94 1.39
CA ALA A 162 -11.98 -17.22 0.25
C ALA A 162 -10.51 -17.46 0.63
N VAL A 163 -9.98 -16.71 1.61
CA VAL A 163 -8.57 -16.82 2.06
C VAL A 163 -8.41 -17.71 3.30
N GLY A 164 -9.49 -18.31 3.79
CA GLY A 164 -9.47 -19.24 4.92
C GLY A 164 -9.22 -18.58 6.28
N MET A 165 -9.69 -17.33 6.47
CA MET A 165 -9.56 -16.60 7.74
C MET A 165 -10.72 -16.95 8.68
N GLU A 166 -10.44 -17.50 9.85
CA GLU A 166 -11.45 -17.70 10.90
C GLU A 166 -11.83 -16.41 11.62
N LYS A 167 -10.88 -15.45 11.71
CA LYS A 167 -11.03 -14.12 12.31
C LYS A 167 -10.39 -13.07 11.43
N SER A 168 -10.89 -11.84 11.48
CA SER A 168 -10.35 -10.72 10.71
C SER A 168 -9.00 -10.21 11.25
N TYR A 169 -8.66 -10.55 12.50
CA TYR A 169 -7.35 -10.33 13.11
C TYR A 169 -6.90 -11.58 13.86
N TYR A 170 -5.61 -11.89 13.80
CA TYR A 170 -5.02 -13.11 14.36
C TYR A 170 -3.50 -13.01 14.46
N SER A 171 -2.88 -14.01 15.08
CA SER A 171 -1.42 -14.11 15.13
C SER A 171 -0.95 -15.54 14.89
N PHE A 172 0.32 -15.69 14.51
CA PHE A 172 0.97 -16.98 14.34
C PHE A 172 2.49 -16.85 14.54
N ASN A 173 3.17 -18.00 14.71
CA ASN A 173 4.62 -18.03 14.87
C ASN A 173 5.27 -18.74 13.68
N HIS A 174 6.44 -18.23 13.23
CA HIS A 174 7.24 -18.85 12.20
C HIS A 174 8.74 -18.70 12.51
N LYS A 175 9.46 -19.83 12.60
CA LYS A 175 10.93 -19.88 12.80
C LYS A 175 11.48 -18.90 13.85
N GLY A 176 10.82 -18.81 15.00
CA GLY A 176 11.25 -17.97 16.14
C GLY A 176 10.83 -16.51 16.03
N TRP A 177 10.03 -16.15 15.06
CA TRP A 177 9.38 -14.84 14.93
C TRP A 177 7.89 -14.96 15.18
N HIS A 178 7.30 -13.89 15.69
CA HIS A 178 5.87 -13.74 15.89
C HIS A 178 5.28 -12.80 14.84
N PHE A 179 4.15 -13.16 14.26
CA PHE A 179 3.43 -12.38 13.24
C PHE A 179 2.04 -12.07 13.74
N VAL A 180 1.63 -10.82 13.59
CA VAL A 180 0.30 -10.34 14.00
C VAL A 180 -0.37 -9.69 12.80
N VAL A 181 -1.55 -10.17 12.43
CA VAL A 181 -2.40 -9.58 11.40
C VAL A 181 -3.50 -8.77 12.08
N LEU A 182 -3.59 -7.50 11.72
CA LEU A 182 -4.54 -6.54 12.29
C LEU A 182 -5.61 -6.16 11.26
N ASP A 183 -6.82 -5.93 11.74
CA ASP A 183 -7.95 -5.47 10.93
C ASP A 183 -8.19 -3.98 11.19
N SER A 184 -8.00 -3.16 10.17
CA SER A 184 -8.21 -1.70 10.21
C SER A 184 -9.59 -1.27 9.74
N ILE A 185 -10.47 -2.21 9.36
CA ILE A 185 -11.79 -1.96 8.80
C ILE A 185 -12.84 -2.19 9.87
N PHE A 186 -13.11 -1.18 10.67
CA PHE A 186 -14.10 -1.25 11.75
C PHE A 186 -15.50 -0.99 11.21
N GLU A 187 -16.34 -2.01 11.20
CA GLU A 187 -17.71 -1.93 10.69
C GLU A 187 -18.59 -1.09 11.62
N VAL A 188 -19.41 -0.22 11.04
CA VAL A 188 -20.35 0.66 11.73
C VAL A 188 -21.66 0.75 11.01
N ASP A 189 -22.75 0.93 11.76
CA ASP A 189 -24.04 1.30 11.20
C ASP A 189 -24.20 2.82 11.17
N THR A 190 -24.68 3.33 10.06
CA THR A 190 -24.96 4.75 9.86
C THR A 190 -26.40 4.96 9.39
N ASP A 191 -26.88 6.19 9.38
CA ASP A 191 -28.20 6.53 8.83
C ASP A 191 -28.35 6.12 7.34
N SER A 192 -27.22 5.96 6.64
CA SER A 192 -27.16 5.49 5.25
C SER A 192 -26.96 3.98 5.14
N GLY A 193 -27.00 3.25 6.26
CA GLY A 193 -26.78 1.80 6.36
C GLY A 193 -25.32 1.43 6.69
N PRO A 194 -24.95 0.15 6.51
CA PRO A 194 -23.62 -0.36 6.84
C PRO A 194 -22.48 0.41 6.19
N SER A 195 -21.44 0.69 6.95
CA SER A 195 -20.25 1.42 6.54
C SER A 195 -19.03 0.96 7.35
N TYR A 196 -17.89 1.58 7.17
CA TYR A 196 -16.71 1.35 8.02
C TYR A 196 -16.02 2.66 8.43
N VAL A 197 -15.24 2.56 9.47
CA VAL A 197 -14.25 3.57 9.84
C VAL A 197 -12.86 2.93 9.91
N ALA A 198 -11.83 3.68 9.55
CA ALA A 198 -10.44 3.26 9.67
C ALA A 198 -10.05 3.23 11.16
N GLN A 199 -10.13 2.07 11.79
CA GLN A 199 -9.93 1.91 13.23
C GLN A 199 -9.77 0.42 13.58
N LEU A 200 -9.04 0.09 14.66
CA LEU A 200 -8.99 -1.25 15.23
C LEU A 200 -10.16 -1.49 16.21
N GLY A 201 -10.44 -0.51 17.04
CA GLY A 201 -11.38 -0.61 18.16
C GLY A 201 -10.79 -1.26 19.41
N GLU A 202 -11.42 -1.01 20.56
CA GLU A 202 -10.86 -1.40 21.85
C GLU A 202 -10.71 -2.92 22.03
N GLU A 203 -11.64 -3.71 21.53
CA GLU A 203 -11.58 -5.19 21.64
C GLU A 203 -10.30 -5.74 20.99
N GLN A 204 -9.99 -5.28 19.78
CA GLN A 204 -8.78 -5.71 19.07
C GLN A 204 -7.52 -5.16 19.73
N LEU A 205 -7.54 -3.92 20.24
CA LEU A 205 -6.41 -3.33 20.96
C LEU A 205 -6.14 -4.08 22.28
N GLU A 206 -7.17 -4.50 23.01
CA GLU A 206 -7.01 -5.33 24.22
C GLU A 206 -6.45 -6.72 23.88
N TRP A 207 -6.99 -7.36 22.85
CA TRP A 207 -6.45 -8.62 22.34
C TRP A 207 -4.97 -8.48 21.96
N LEU A 208 -4.59 -7.42 21.25
CA LEU A 208 -3.21 -7.16 20.84
C LEU A 208 -2.27 -7.00 22.04
N ARG A 209 -2.69 -6.27 23.09
CA ARG A 209 -1.91 -6.14 24.34
C ARG A 209 -1.67 -7.49 24.99
N PHE A 210 -2.70 -8.34 25.02
CA PHE A 210 -2.60 -9.68 25.58
C PHE A 210 -1.69 -10.59 24.75
N ASP A 211 -1.88 -10.61 23.44
CA ASP A 211 -1.12 -11.45 22.51
C ASP A 211 0.37 -11.11 22.53
N LEU A 212 0.73 -9.83 22.37
CA LEU A 212 2.12 -9.36 22.45
C LEU A 212 2.73 -9.58 23.85
N GLY A 213 1.92 -9.49 24.91
CA GLY A 213 2.34 -9.81 26.27
C GLY A 213 2.70 -11.28 26.44
N ALA A 214 1.93 -12.19 25.83
CA ALA A 214 2.18 -13.64 25.85
C ALA A 214 3.43 -14.03 25.05
N HIS A 215 3.79 -13.23 24.01
CA HIS A 215 4.95 -13.46 23.14
C HIS A 215 6.14 -12.54 23.48
N LYS A 216 6.22 -12.06 24.71
CA LYS A 216 7.29 -11.16 25.16
C LYS A 216 8.70 -11.72 24.88
N GLY A 217 9.53 -10.91 24.23
CA GLY A 217 10.91 -11.26 23.88
C GLY A 217 11.06 -12.00 22.54
N ILE A 218 9.96 -12.34 21.88
CA ILE A 218 9.98 -12.89 20.53
C ILE A 218 9.97 -11.71 19.54
N PRO A 219 10.90 -11.63 18.57
CA PRO A 219 10.86 -10.58 17.55
C PRO A 219 9.54 -10.65 16.77
N THR A 220 8.85 -9.53 16.70
CA THR A 220 7.46 -9.48 16.18
C THR A 220 7.35 -8.53 15.00
N VAL A 221 6.62 -8.94 13.97
CA VAL A 221 6.15 -8.12 12.84
C VAL A 221 4.63 -8.09 12.87
N CYS A 222 4.07 -6.88 12.79
CA CYS A 222 2.63 -6.69 12.59
C CYS A 222 2.36 -6.28 11.13
N VAL A 223 1.17 -6.62 10.61
CA VAL A 223 0.67 -6.14 9.32
C VAL A 223 -0.72 -5.55 9.50
N ILE A 224 -0.96 -4.43 8.84
CA ILE A 224 -2.22 -3.70 8.81
C ILE A 224 -2.41 -3.09 7.42
N HIS A 225 -3.65 -2.93 6.96
CA HIS A 225 -3.87 -2.29 5.66
C HIS A 225 -3.82 -0.77 5.75
N ILE A 226 -4.79 -0.14 6.43
CA ILE A 226 -4.79 1.32 6.60
C ILE A 226 -3.74 1.73 7.63
N ALA A 227 -2.90 2.67 7.26
CA ALA A 227 -1.67 2.99 7.95
C ALA A 227 -1.85 3.59 9.37
N ALA A 228 -0.86 3.40 10.24
CA ALA A 228 -0.70 4.18 11.47
C ALA A 228 0.10 5.48 11.25
N PHE A 229 0.97 5.50 10.21
CA PHE A 229 1.65 6.69 9.70
C PHE A 229 1.51 6.78 8.18
N CYS A 230 1.21 7.98 7.67
CA CYS A 230 1.17 8.26 6.24
C CYS A 230 1.49 9.73 5.99
N ASN A 231 2.49 10.00 5.16
CA ASN A 231 2.89 11.35 4.74
C ASN A 231 2.64 11.58 3.24
N MET A 232 1.68 10.89 2.67
CA MET A 232 1.37 10.92 1.24
C MET A 232 1.30 12.35 0.67
N GLY A 233 0.67 13.28 1.34
CA GLY A 233 0.57 14.66 0.87
C GLY A 233 1.93 15.35 0.80
N GLN A 234 2.77 15.19 1.81
CA GLN A 234 4.11 15.81 1.87
C GLN A 234 5.07 15.16 0.86
N ILE A 235 4.99 13.85 0.66
CA ILE A 235 5.77 13.13 -0.36
C ILE A 235 5.44 13.68 -1.76
N ASN A 236 4.20 14.10 -1.98
CA ASN A 236 3.75 14.71 -3.22
C ASN A 236 4.00 16.23 -3.31
N GLY A 237 4.74 16.80 -2.37
CA GLY A 237 5.12 18.21 -2.36
C GLY A 237 4.08 19.17 -1.77
N ASP A 238 2.99 18.68 -1.18
CA ASP A 238 2.04 19.50 -0.44
C ASP A 238 2.52 19.67 1.01
N ARG A 239 3.13 20.81 1.29
CA ARG A 239 3.70 21.14 2.60
C ARG A 239 2.66 21.34 3.70
N GLU A 240 1.44 21.62 3.33
CA GLU A 240 0.32 21.90 4.24
C GLU A 240 -0.63 20.70 4.36
N ALA A 241 -0.36 19.61 3.63
CA ALA A 241 -1.19 18.42 3.68
C ALA A 241 -1.15 17.79 5.07
N LEU A 242 -2.32 17.69 5.66
CA LEU A 242 -2.56 16.84 6.81
C LEU A 242 -2.98 15.44 6.30
N ALA A 243 -2.69 14.41 7.08
CA ALA A 243 -3.21 13.08 6.79
C ALA A 243 -4.76 13.15 6.69
N MET A 244 -5.30 12.68 5.56
CA MET A 244 -6.75 12.61 5.40
C MET A 244 -7.32 11.52 6.31
N ASN A 245 -8.49 11.75 6.89
CA ASN A 245 -9.13 10.87 7.88
C ASN A 245 -9.27 9.39 7.45
N HIS A 246 -9.21 9.09 6.15
CA HIS A 246 -9.29 7.73 5.62
C HIS A 246 -7.94 7.10 5.32
N MET A 247 -6.83 7.86 5.40
CA MET A 247 -5.47 7.37 5.12
C MET A 247 -4.75 6.84 6.35
N VAL A 248 -5.25 7.19 7.55
CA VAL A 248 -4.66 6.81 8.82
C VAL A 248 -5.77 6.35 9.77
N ILE A 249 -5.52 5.28 10.52
CA ILE A 249 -6.48 4.80 11.52
C ILE A 249 -6.68 5.82 12.64
N ARG A 250 -7.90 5.88 13.20
CA ARG A 250 -8.25 6.85 14.25
C ARG A 250 -7.52 6.62 15.57
N ASP A 251 -7.33 5.35 15.92
CA ASP A 251 -6.65 4.89 17.15
C ASP A 251 -5.15 4.62 16.92
N ASN A 252 -4.54 5.39 16.00
CA ASN A 252 -3.12 5.22 15.66
C ASN A 252 -2.16 5.47 16.84
N LEU A 253 -2.51 6.37 17.75
CA LEU A 253 -1.68 6.66 18.93
C LEU A 253 -1.66 5.46 19.88
N GLU A 254 -2.82 4.90 20.15
CA GLU A 254 -3.00 3.72 21.02
C GLU A 254 -2.27 2.52 20.42
N LEU A 255 -2.46 2.24 19.14
CA LEU A 255 -1.73 1.20 18.43
C LEU A 255 -0.21 1.39 18.57
N ARG A 256 0.31 2.56 18.22
CA ARG A 256 1.75 2.84 18.29
C ARG A 256 2.31 2.64 19.69
N GLN A 257 1.62 3.13 20.72
CA GLN A 257 2.04 2.94 22.11
C GLN A 257 2.11 1.46 22.52
N ILE A 258 1.21 0.61 22.01
CA ILE A 258 1.25 -0.83 22.24
C ILE A 258 2.49 -1.43 21.55
N LEU A 259 2.70 -1.14 20.27
CA LEU A 259 3.84 -1.65 19.50
C LEU A 259 5.18 -1.26 20.14
N GLU A 260 5.33 0.01 20.53
CA GLU A 260 6.50 0.56 21.19
C GLU A 260 6.80 -0.14 22.53
N ARG A 261 5.79 -0.30 23.39
CA ARG A 261 5.93 -0.96 24.71
C ARG A 261 6.35 -2.42 24.60
N HIS A 262 5.92 -3.11 23.55
CA HIS A 262 6.22 -4.55 23.37
C HIS A 262 7.44 -4.77 22.46
N GLY A 263 8.09 -3.72 21.97
CA GLY A 263 9.31 -3.80 21.16
C GLY A 263 9.08 -4.48 19.81
N VAL A 264 7.92 -4.25 19.19
CA VAL A 264 7.60 -4.72 17.84
C VAL A 264 8.63 -4.18 16.87
N LYS A 265 9.14 -5.02 15.97
CA LYS A 265 10.20 -4.66 15.02
C LYS A 265 9.67 -3.80 13.88
N ALA A 266 8.52 -4.19 13.32
CA ALA A 266 7.90 -3.46 12.23
C ALA A 266 6.37 -3.59 12.23
N LEU A 267 5.71 -2.53 11.75
CA LEU A 267 4.34 -2.53 11.26
C LEU A 267 4.38 -2.37 9.74
N LEU A 268 3.98 -3.40 9.01
CA LEU A 268 3.83 -3.36 7.56
C LEU A 268 2.47 -2.76 7.21
N GLN A 269 2.44 -1.84 6.25
CA GLN A 269 1.28 -1.03 5.89
C GLN A 269 1.05 -1.03 4.38
N GLY A 270 -0.16 -0.70 3.94
CA GLY A 270 -0.58 -0.54 2.55
C GLY A 270 -1.34 0.76 2.31
N HIS A 271 -2.37 0.70 1.48
CA HIS A 271 -3.42 1.69 1.24
C HIS A 271 -3.01 2.99 0.51
N SER A 272 -1.81 3.52 0.74
CA SER A 272 -1.36 4.77 0.09
C SER A 272 -0.87 4.56 -1.35
N HIS A 273 -0.58 3.32 -1.73
CA HIS A 273 0.08 2.95 -2.99
C HIS A 273 1.47 3.60 -3.17
N GLN A 274 2.08 4.05 -2.09
CA GLN A 274 3.39 4.73 -2.11
C GLN A 274 4.36 4.01 -1.18
N ILE A 275 5.65 4.19 -1.42
CA ILE A 275 6.69 3.70 -0.52
C ILE A 275 6.90 4.73 0.57
N GLU A 276 6.73 4.30 1.83
CA GLU A 276 6.99 5.12 3.02
C GLU A 276 7.68 4.28 4.09
N ASP A 277 8.85 4.69 4.54
CA ASP A 277 9.58 4.01 5.60
C ASP A 277 9.87 5.00 6.74
N PHE A 278 9.27 4.77 7.90
CA PHE A 278 9.46 5.59 9.10
C PHE A 278 10.03 4.75 10.24
N TYR A 279 11.04 5.26 10.90
CA TYR A 279 11.51 4.70 12.16
C TYR A 279 11.14 5.65 13.31
N PHE A 280 10.32 5.18 14.22
CA PHE A 280 9.88 5.99 15.33
C PHE A 280 9.75 5.16 16.61
N ASN A 281 10.39 5.63 17.69
CA ASN A 281 10.36 5.00 19.02
C ASN A 281 10.68 3.48 19.03
N GLY A 282 11.63 3.04 18.19
CA GLY A 282 12.05 1.65 18.16
C GLY A 282 11.26 0.76 17.20
N VAL A 283 10.24 1.27 16.53
CA VAL A 283 9.38 0.54 15.58
C VAL A 283 9.59 1.09 14.17
N TRP A 284 9.72 0.20 13.18
CA TRP A 284 9.64 0.54 11.77
C TRP A 284 8.19 0.51 11.29
N TYR A 285 7.77 1.55 10.60
CA TYR A 285 6.48 1.64 9.89
C TYR A 285 6.78 1.63 8.41
N ILE A 286 6.49 0.50 7.76
CA ILE A 286 6.93 0.20 6.40
C ILE A 286 5.69 0.10 5.51
N THR A 287 5.45 1.10 4.66
CA THR A 287 4.43 1.01 3.63
C THR A 287 5.06 0.45 2.36
N SER A 288 4.63 -0.74 1.95
CA SER A 288 5.09 -1.36 0.73
C SER A 288 4.46 -0.71 -0.49
N GLN A 289 5.21 -0.70 -1.60
CA GLN A 289 4.63 -0.29 -2.87
C GLN A 289 3.44 -1.19 -3.25
N SER A 290 2.45 -0.60 -3.90
CA SER A 290 1.30 -1.35 -4.39
C SER A 290 1.68 -2.30 -5.50
N VAL A 291 1.17 -3.53 -5.45
CA VAL A 291 1.31 -4.51 -6.53
C VAL A 291 0.65 -4.02 -7.82
N SER A 292 -0.47 -3.30 -7.70
CA SER A 292 -1.20 -2.75 -8.85
C SER A 292 -0.77 -1.33 -9.25
N ALA A 293 0.10 -0.66 -8.46
CA ALA A 293 0.44 0.75 -8.58
C ALA A 293 -0.81 1.65 -8.78
N ALA A 294 -1.04 2.21 -9.96
CA ALA A 294 -2.25 2.99 -10.29
C ALA A 294 -3.43 2.08 -10.69
N TRP A 295 -3.78 1.09 -9.86
CA TRP A 295 -4.89 0.15 -10.15
C TRP A 295 -4.77 -0.47 -11.55
N TRP A 296 -3.56 -0.92 -11.88
CA TRP A 296 -3.19 -1.51 -13.18
C TRP A 296 -3.15 -0.51 -14.35
N GLY A 297 -3.29 0.77 -14.09
CA GLY A 297 -3.25 1.83 -15.10
C GLY A 297 -1.86 2.44 -15.33
N GLY A 298 -0.80 1.82 -14.85
CA GLY A 298 0.57 2.31 -14.92
C GLY A 298 1.16 2.61 -13.55
N ASN A 299 2.25 3.37 -13.48
CA ASN A 299 2.83 3.79 -12.22
C ASN A 299 1.93 4.81 -11.47
N TRP A 300 2.05 4.86 -10.16
CA TRP A 300 1.33 5.79 -9.32
C TRP A 300 2.30 6.78 -8.67
N ARG A 301 2.23 8.06 -9.10
CA ARG A 301 3.09 9.13 -8.56
C ARG A 301 4.58 8.80 -8.59
N GLY A 302 4.99 8.10 -9.66
CA GLY A 302 6.37 7.63 -9.87
C GLY A 302 6.74 6.33 -9.16
N PHE A 303 5.80 5.66 -8.47
CA PHE A 303 6.01 4.32 -7.94
C PHE A 303 5.49 3.28 -8.92
N ASN A 304 6.35 2.32 -9.27
CA ASN A 304 6.01 1.21 -10.16
C ASN A 304 5.28 0.09 -9.42
N PRO A 305 4.59 -0.80 -10.14
CA PRO A 305 4.09 -2.06 -9.57
C PRO A 305 5.20 -2.86 -8.89
N GLY A 306 4.93 -3.38 -7.68
CA GLY A 306 5.96 -4.15 -7.00
C GLY A 306 5.54 -4.65 -5.61
N TYR A 307 6.51 -5.20 -4.90
CA TYR A 307 6.32 -5.79 -3.58
C TYR A 307 7.60 -5.66 -2.74
N THR A 308 7.52 -6.01 -1.46
CA THR A 308 8.66 -5.95 -0.54
C THR A 308 9.04 -7.36 -0.10
N VAL A 309 10.33 -7.69 -0.16
CA VAL A 309 10.90 -8.90 0.45
C VAL A 309 11.67 -8.50 1.69
N LEU A 310 11.33 -9.13 2.80
CA LEU A 310 11.94 -8.89 4.10
C LEU A 310 12.82 -10.09 4.50
N THR A 311 13.94 -9.80 5.15
CA THR A 311 14.84 -10.80 5.72
C THR A 311 14.77 -10.71 7.23
N ALA A 312 14.41 -11.81 7.87
CA ALA A 312 14.36 -11.97 9.33
C ALA A 312 15.68 -12.58 9.82
N GLY A 313 16.34 -11.92 10.74
CA GLY A 313 17.58 -12.40 11.37
C GLY A 313 17.30 -13.30 12.58
N LYS A 314 18.22 -14.24 12.86
CA LYS A 314 18.21 -15.11 14.05
C LYS A 314 18.33 -14.30 15.35
N ASP A 315 18.90 -13.12 15.27
CA ASP A 315 19.10 -12.16 16.38
C ASP A 315 17.95 -11.15 16.53
N GLY A 316 16.88 -11.30 15.72
CA GLY A 316 15.73 -10.38 15.72
C GLY A 316 15.97 -9.09 14.92
N GLN A 317 17.02 -9.00 14.11
CA GLN A 317 17.16 -7.92 13.14
C GLN A 317 16.21 -8.13 11.96
N LEU A 318 15.81 -7.03 11.32
CA LEU A 318 14.96 -7.03 10.13
C LEU A 318 15.58 -6.12 9.07
N SER A 319 15.63 -6.61 7.83
CA SER A 319 15.98 -5.80 6.67
C SER A 319 15.01 -6.08 5.52
N TRP A 320 14.94 -5.19 4.53
CA TRP A 320 14.02 -5.38 3.39
C TRP A 320 14.57 -4.79 2.12
N LYS A 321 14.10 -5.33 1.00
CA LYS A 321 14.35 -4.86 -0.37
C LYS A 321 13.02 -4.72 -1.10
N ARG A 322 12.92 -3.69 -1.94
CA ARG A 322 11.79 -3.50 -2.86
C ARG A 322 12.07 -4.26 -4.15
N HIS A 323 11.04 -4.91 -4.66
CA HIS A 323 11.09 -5.65 -5.92
C HIS A 323 10.03 -5.12 -6.85
N GLU A 324 10.43 -4.77 -8.06
CA GLU A 324 9.52 -4.50 -9.16
C GLU A 324 9.44 -5.75 -10.03
N PHE A 325 8.33 -5.92 -10.74
CA PHE A 325 8.16 -7.01 -11.70
C PHE A 325 7.75 -6.45 -13.06
N GLU A 326 8.09 -7.16 -14.12
CA GLU A 326 7.74 -6.73 -15.47
C GLU A 326 6.24 -6.89 -15.69
N TRP A 327 5.59 -5.78 -16.03
CA TRP A 327 4.19 -5.69 -16.34
C TRP A 327 3.95 -4.61 -17.40
N GLU A 328 3.30 -4.98 -18.50
CA GLU A 328 2.82 -4.02 -19.50
C GLU A 328 1.37 -3.66 -19.15
N HIS A 329 1.15 -2.43 -18.66
CA HIS A 329 -0.18 -1.97 -18.33
C HIS A 329 -1.05 -1.80 -19.59
N HIS A 330 -2.33 -2.14 -19.43
CA HIS A 330 -3.31 -2.09 -20.50
C HIS A 330 -4.45 -1.14 -20.09
N LEU A 331 -4.62 -0.06 -20.88
CA LEU A 331 -5.71 0.89 -20.66
C LEU A 331 -6.83 0.63 -21.66
N GLU A 332 -8.03 0.64 -21.16
CA GLU A 332 -9.25 0.49 -21.94
C GLU A 332 -9.81 1.86 -22.33
N PRO A 333 -10.68 1.98 -23.37
CA PRO A 333 -11.24 3.27 -23.79
C PRO A 333 -11.96 4.01 -22.66
N GLU A 334 -12.61 3.28 -21.74
CA GLU A 334 -13.34 3.79 -20.59
C GLU A 334 -12.41 4.44 -19.55
N ASP A 335 -11.12 4.11 -19.60
CA ASP A 335 -10.10 4.62 -18.66
C ASP A 335 -9.56 6.02 -19.02
N GLU A 336 -10.00 6.63 -20.11
CA GLU A 336 -9.36 7.85 -20.63
C GLU A 336 -9.35 9.00 -19.61
N LEU A 337 -10.44 9.18 -18.86
CA LEU A 337 -10.51 10.20 -17.81
C LEU A 337 -9.56 9.90 -16.66
N GLU A 338 -9.49 8.65 -16.24
CA GLU A 338 -8.59 8.22 -15.16
C GLU A 338 -7.13 8.26 -15.61
N ARG A 339 -6.86 7.84 -16.85
CA ARG A 339 -5.55 7.99 -17.49
C ARG A 339 -5.05 9.43 -17.42
N GLY A 340 -5.90 10.40 -17.77
CA GLY A 340 -5.55 11.81 -17.65
C GLY A 340 -5.15 12.21 -16.24
N ARG A 341 -5.89 11.75 -15.23
CA ARG A 341 -5.57 12.00 -13.82
C ARG A 341 -4.27 11.35 -13.37
N ILE A 342 -3.99 10.12 -13.80
CA ILE A 342 -2.75 9.40 -13.47
C ILE A 342 -1.55 10.14 -14.09
N ILE A 343 -1.64 10.51 -15.36
CA ILE A 343 -0.59 11.24 -16.08
C ILE A 343 -0.33 12.59 -15.40
N GLU A 344 -1.36 13.37 -15.12
CA GLU A 344 -1.23 14.68 -14.46
C GLU A 344 -0.52 14.58 -13.10
N ARG A 345 -0.86 13.55 -12.31
CA ARG A 345 -0.24 13.33 -11.00
C ARG A 345 1.21 12.88 -11.10
N ASN A 346 1.53 12.01 -12.05
CA ASN A 346 2.89 11.55 -12.29
C ASN A 346 3.78 12.69 -12.79
N GLU A 347 3.30 13.48 -13.77
CA GLU A 347 4.00 14.66 -14.30
C GLU A 347 4.26 15.70 -13.20
N PHE A 348 3.31 15.91 -12.29
CA PHE A 348 3.52 16.82 -11.17
C PHE A 348 4.69 16.38 -10.29
N VAL A 349 4.76 15.10 -9.93
CA VAL A 349 5.87 14.57 -9.10
C VAL A 349 7.20 14.66 -9.83
N GLU A 350 7.25 14.34 -11.13
CA GLU A 350 8.46 14.45 -11.94
C GLU A 350 8.96 15.90 -12.03
N GLN A 351 8.05 16.85 -12.19
CA GLN A 351 8.40 18.28 -12.18
C GLN A 351 8.99 18.73 -10.84
N GLN A 352 8.43 18.29 -9.71
CA GLN A 352 8.98 18.60 -8.37
C GLN A 352 10.39 18.03 -8.19
N ARG A 353 10.63 16.81 -8.67
CA ARG A 353 11.96 16.17 -8.64
C ARG A 353 12.99 16.92 -9.49
N ALA A 354 12.62 17.25 -10.72
CA ALA A 354 13.50 17.99 -11.61
C ALA A 354 13.90 19.37 -11.04
N LEU A 355 12.96 20.06 -10.36
CA LEU A 355 13.24 21.30 -9.67
C LEU A 355 14.22 21.10 -8.51
N TYR A 356 14.04 20.05 -7.71
CA TYR A 356 14.93 19.71 -6.61
C TYR A 356 16.35 19.39 -7.10
N GLU A 357 16.51 18.61 -8.17
CA GLU A 357 17.82 18.30 -8.76
C GLU A 357 18.54 19.53 -9.28
N LEU A 358 17.79 20.47 -9.89
CA LEU A 358 18.32 21.76 -10.33
C LEU A 358 18.80 22.63 -9.16
N GLU A 359 18.10 22.61 -8.03
CA GLU A 359 18.50 23.33 -6.82
C GLU A 359 19.77 22.75 -6.19
N ILE A 360 19.86 21.42 -6.08
CA ILE A 360 21.06 20.73 -5.58
C ILE A 360 22.27 20.96 -6.51
N GLY A 361 22.05 20.89 -7.82
CA GLY A 361 23.10 21.13 -8.83
C GLY A 361 23.66 22.55 -8.80
N ARG A 362 22.90 23.53 -8.31
CA ARG A 362 23.34 24.91 -8.12
C ARG A 362 24.07 25.15 -6.79
N SER A 363 23.96 24.20 -5.86
CA SER A 363 24.57 24.28 -4.52
C SER A 363 25.94 23.58 -4.45
N ARG A 364 26.37 22.95 -5.53
CA ARG A 364 27.69 22.32 -5.73
C ARG A 364 28.50 23.14 -6.73
#